data_52f36f13a960657375498a4895d7eba8
#
_entry.id   52f36f13a960657375498a4895d7eba8
#
_cell.length_a   1.000
_cell.length_b   1.000
_cell.length_c   1.000
_cell.angle_alpha   90.00
_cell.angle_beta   90.00
_cell.angle_gamma   90.00
#
_symmetry.space_group_name_H-M   'P 1'
#
loop_
_entity.id
_entity.type
_entity.pdbx_description
1 polymer ?
#
loop_
_entity_poly.entity_id
_entity_poly.type
_entity_poly.pdbx_seq_one_letter_code
_entity_poly.pdbx_strand_id
1 'polypeptide(L)'
;MGLDFAVDQLYSTGWSALDTRGCGRLDDGRAYPEPGRVEGEFASMGFGLTIKHIQLFDCYRAEWRDSDGSAAGSVVGHTIDEAAVYALSQMRRATAAVAV
;
A
#
# COMPACT_ATOMS: atom_id res chain seq x y z
N MET A 1 12.79 -10.20 3.12
CA MET A 1 11.52 -9.72 2.58
C MET A 1 11.74 -8.33 2.02
N GLY A 2 11.08 -7.98 0.98
CA GLY A 2 11.29 -6.71 0.34
C GLY A 2 10.09 -6.33 -0.50
N LEU A 3 10.32 -5.45 -1.47
CA LEU A 3 9.24 -4.95 -2.31
C LEU A 3 8.54 -6.06 -3.08
N ASP A 4 9.28 -7.05 -3.57
CA ASP A 4 8.70 -8.18 -4.31
C ASP A 4 7.72 -8.98 -3.45
N PHE A 5 8.04 -9.20 -2.17
CA PHE A 5 7.11 -9.85 -1.24
C PHE A 5 5.86 -9.00 -1.02
N ALA A 6 6.04 -7.69 -0.86
CA ALA A 6 4.90 -6.78 -0.71
C ALA A 6 3.99 -6.82 -1.94
N VAL A 7 4.58 -6.87 -3.12
CA VAL A 7 3.84 -6.97 -4.38
C VAL A 7 3.10 -8.30 -4.48
N ASP A 8 3.72 -9.40 -4.04
CA ASP A 8 3.03 -10.71 -3.97
C ASP A 8 1.77 -10.62 -3.12
N GLN A 9 1.88 -9.98 -1.95
CA GLN A 9 0.74 -9.81 -1.05
C GLN A 9 -0.36 -8.97 -1.69
N LEU A 10 0.02 -7.93 -2.41
CA LEU A 10 -0.96 -7.07 -3.10
C LEU A 10 -1.69 -7.84 -4.19
N TYR A 11 -0.97 -8.57 -5.02
CA TYR A 11 -1.58 -9.34 -6.10
C TYR A 11 -2.52 -10.42 -5.55
N SER A 12 -2.21 -10.97 -4.37
CA SER A 12 -3.08 -11.97 -3.75
C SER A 12 -4.44 -11.40 -3.33
N THR A 13 -4.58 -10.07 -3.26
CA THR A 13 -5.85 -9.42 -2.96
C THR A 13 -6.73 -9.22 -4.20
N GLY A 14 -6.25 -9.62 -5.37
CA GLY A 14 -6.95 -9.40 -6.64
C GLY A 14 -6.59 -8.09 -7.32
N TRP A 15 -5.62 -7.33 -6.77
CA TRP A 15 -5.17 -6.10 -7.40
C TRP A 15 -4.50 -6.43 -8.75
N SER A 16 -4.76 -5.59 -9.75
CA SER A 16 -4.10 -5.71 -11.05
C SER A 16 -3.85 -4.32 -11.62
N ALA A 17 -2.82 -4.21 -12.44
CA ALA A 17 -2.44 -2.94 -13.07
C ALA A 17 -3.02 -2.87 -14.48
N LEU A 18 -4.35 -2.72 -14.56
CA LEU A 18 -5.01 -2.49 -15.85
C LEU A 18 -4.56 -1.16 -16.45
N ASP A 19 -4.30 -0.17 -15.60
CA ASP A 19 -3.74 1.12 -15.97
C ASP A 19 -2.39 1.24 -15.27
N THR A 20 -1.32 1.32 -16.05
CA THR A 20 0.04 1.35 -15.50
C THR A 20 0.54 2.75 -15.15
N ARG A 21 -0.29 3.77 -15.25
CA ARG A 21 0.11 5.12 -14.83
C ARG A 21 0.41 5.13 -13.33
N GLY A 22 1.52 5.76 -12.94
CA GLY A 22 1.94 5.79 -11.56
C GLY A 22 2.44 4.45 -11.03
N CYS A 23 2.83 3.52 -11.91
CA CYS A 23 3.37 2.23 -11.51
C CYS A 23 4.85 2.12 -11.84
N GLY A 24 5.60 1.44 -10.96
CA GLY A 24 6.93 0.96 -11.23
C GLY A 24 6.88 -0.49 -11.68
N ARG A 25 8.05 -1.07 -11.95
CA ARG A 25 8.15 -2.48 -12.33
C ARG A 25 9.24 -3.17 -11.54
N LEU A 26 8.95 -4.39 -11.11
CA LEU A 26 9.95 -5.26 -10.53
C LEU A 26 10.85 -5.84 -11.62
N ASP A 27 11.96 -6.44 -11.21
CA ASP A 27 12.89 -7.09 -12.14
C ASP A 27 12.23 -8.22 -12.92
N ASP A 28 11.21 -8.84 -12.37
CA ASP A 28 10.46 -9.91 -13.04
C ASP A 28 9.36 -9.39 -13.98
N GLY A 29 9.25 -8.07 -14.12
CA GLY A 29 8.30 -7.44 -15.03
C GLY A 29 6.94 -7.10 -14.46
N ARG A 30 6.65 -7.51 -13.22
CA ARG A 30 5.37 -7.17 -12.60
C ARG A 30 5.29 -5.69 -12.27
N ALA A 31 4.15 -5.08 -12.56
CA ALA A 31 3.89 -3.70 -12.19
C ALA A 31 3.45 -3.61 -10.73
N TYR A 32 3.82 -2.54 -10.06
CA TYR A 32 3.34 -2.24 -8.71
C TYR A 32 3.03 -0.74 -8.61
N PRO A 33 2.06 -0.34 -7.77
CA PRO A 33 1.73 1.08 -7.64
C PRO A 33 2.79 1.81 -6.84
N GLU A 34 3.28 2.93 -7.37
CA GLU A 34 4.20 3.80 -6.63
C GLU A 34 3.43 4.60 -5.57
N PRO A 35 4.12 5.23 -4.60
CA PRO A 35 3.44 5.89 -3.47
C PRO A 35 2.33 6.86 -3.87
N GLY A 36 2.53 7.67 -4.92
CA GLY A 36 1.50 8.60 -5.37
C GLY A 36 0.25 7.90 -5.86
N ARG A 37 0.41 6.78 -6.58
CA ARG A 37 -0.72 5.98 -7.03
C ARG A 37 -1.42 5.32 -5.84
N VAL A 38 -0.66 4.82 -4.85
CA VAL A 38 -1.24 4.21 -3.65
C VAL A 38 -2.07 5.23 -2.89
N GLU A 39 -1.56 6.45 -2.71
CA GLU A 39 -2.31 7.53 -2.07
C GLU A 39 -3.63 7.79 -2.78
N GLY A 40 -3.61 7.81 -4.11
CA GLY A 40 -4.81 7.99 -4.90
C GLY A 40 -5.82 6.88 -4.73
N GLU A 41 -5.35 5.63 -4.66
CA GLU A 41 -6.25 4.50 -4.42
C GLU A 41 -6.86 4.54 -3.03
N PHE A 42 -6.09 4.92 -2.00
CA PHE A 42 -6.64 5.14 -0.66
C PHE A 42 -7.68 6.25 -0.68
N ALA A 43 -7.39 7.37 -1.34
CA ALA A 43 -8.32 8.49 -1.41
C ALA A 43 -9.63 8.10 -2.08
N SER A 44 -9.58 7.28 -3.11
CA SER A 44 -10.78 6.82 -3.82
C SER A 44 -11.66 5.93 -2.94
N MET A 45 -11.09 5.35 -1.87
CA MET A 45 -11.81 4.53 -0.91
C MET A 45 -12.18 5.30 0.35
N GLY A 46 -11.92 6.60 0.39
CA GLY A 46 -12.25 7.44 1.54
C GLY A 46 -11.19 7.46 2.64
N PHE A 47 -9.95 7.04 2.33
CA PHE A 47 -8.86 7.01 3.31
C PHE A 47 -7.79 8.04 3.00
N GLY A 48 -7.16 8.57 4.05
CA GLY A 48 -5.94 9.36 3.93
C GLY A 48 -4.74 8.49 4.30
N LEU A 49 -3.69 8.55 3.50
CA LEU A 49 -2.46 7.80 3.71
C LEU A 49 -1.31 8.75 3.98
N THR A 50 -0.53 8.46 5.02
CA THR A 50 0.69 9.21 5.36
C THR A 50 1.84 8.22 5.50
N ILE A 51 3.00 8.54 4.92
CA ILE A 51 4.20 7.70 5.03
C ILE A 51 5.29 8.54 5.68
N LYS A 52 5.86 8.03 6.78
CA LYS A 52 6.89 8.73 7.57
C LYS A 52 8.16 7.90 7.64
N HIS A 53 9.29 8.58 7.59
CA HIS A 53 10.58 7.93 7.83
C HIS A 53 10.83 7.85 9.34
N ILE A 54 11.15 6.66 9.82
CA ILE A 54 11.50 6.42 11.22
C ILE A 54 13.01 6.26 11.31
N GLN A 55 13.69 7.34 11.67
CA GLN A 55 15.15 7.41 11.63
C GLN A 55 15.83 6.37 12.52
N LEU A 56 15.26 6.12 13.69
CA LEU A 56 15.86 5.21 14.67
C LEU A 56 16.07 3.81 14.10
N PHE A 57 15.14 3.34 13.27
CA PHE A 57 15.19 1.98 12.69
C PHE A 57 15.45 2.00 11.19
N ASP A 58 15.63 3.19 10.62
CA ASP A 58 15.84 3.40 9.19
C ASP A 58 14.79 2.63 8.36
N CYS A 59 13.54 2.85 8.68
CA CYS A 59 12.41 2.24 7.99
C CYS A 59 11.33 3.28 7.76
N TYR A 60 10.26 2.88 7.08
CA TYR A 60 9.15 3.77 6.74
C TYR A 60 7.86 3.20 7.29
N ARG A 61 7.06 4.06 7.91
CA ARG A 61 5.77 3.70 8.46
C ARG A 61 4.67 4.33 7.62
N ALA A 62 3.78 3.50 7.09
CA ALA A 62 2.59 3.96 6.37
C ALA A 62 1.40 3.84 7.30
N GLU A 63 0.65 4.93 7.45
CA GLU A 63 -0.53 4.99 8.31
C GLU A 63 -1.71 5.47 7.49
N TRP A 64 -2.87 4.90 7.71
CA TRP A 64 -4.09 5.35 7.04
C TRP A 64 -5.27 5.34 7.99
N ARG A 65 -6.23 6.21 7.67
CA ARG A 65 -7.49 6.30 8.42
C ARG A 65 -8.57 6.88 7.50
N ASP A 66 -9.81 6.55 7.81
CA ASP A 66 -10.92 7.15 7.09
C ASP A 66 -11.24 8.55 7.65
N SER A 67 -12.23 9.23 7.06
CA SER A 67 -12.51 10.63 7.38
C SER A 67 -12.98 10.84 8.83
N ASP A 68 -13.62 9.85 9.44
CA ASP A 68 -14.08 9.94 10.83
C ASP A 68 -13.19 9.16 11.81
N GLY A 69 -12.11 8.55 11.34
CA GLY A 69 -11.16 7.84 12.17
C GLY A 69 -11.63 6.48 12.68
N SER A 70 -12.77 5.99 12.21
CA SER A 70 -13.32 4.72 12.68
C SER A 70 -12.58 3.51 12.13
N ALA A 71 -11.97 3.64 10.93
CA ALA A 71 -11.15 2.61 10.34
C ALA A 71 -9.75 3.15 10.12
N ALA A 72 -8.74 2.42 10.61
CA ALA A 72 -7.35 2.86 10.52
C ALA A 72 -6.42 1.66 10.52
N GLY A 73 -5.19 1.86 10.06
CA GLY A 73 -4.17 0.82 10.08
C GLY A 73 -2.80 1.42 9.88
N SER A 74 -1.79 0.58 10.09
CA SER A 74 -0.40 0.98 9.83
C SER A 74 0.44 -0.23 9.50
N VAL A 75 1.48 -0.02 8.71
CA VAL A 75 2.47 -1.03 8.35
C VAL A 75 3.83 -0.39 8.29
N VAL A 76 4.87 -1.22 8.29
CA VAL A 76 6.26 -0.77 8.19
C VAL A 76 6.93 -1.47 7.03
N GLY A 77 7.77 -0.75 6.29
CA GLY A 77 8.57 -1.29 5.21
C GLY A 77 9.96 -0.67 5.23
N HIS A 78 10.90 -1.32 4.53
CA HIS A 78 12.28 -0.84 4.46
C HIS A 78 12.44 0.35 3.51
N THR A 79 11.52 0.49 2.55
CA THR A 79 11.51 1.61 1.62
C THR A 79 10.11 2.21 1.58
N ILE A 80 10.01 3.41 1.01
CA ILE A 80 8.71 4.06 0.82
C ILE A 80 7.81 3.19 -0.06
N ASP A 81 8.37 2.65 -1.15
CA ASP A 81 7.60 1.79 -2.07
C ASP A 81 7.07 0.56 -1.36
N GLU A 82 7.91 -0.11 -0.57
CA GLU A 82 7.49 -1.31 0.16
C GLU A 82 6.39 -0.97 1.16
N ALA A 83 6.55 0.09 1.94
CA ALA A 83 5.55 0.50 2.92
C ALA A 83 4.22 0.83 2.24
N ALA A 84 4.25 1.55 1.12
CA ALA A 84 3.04 1.91 0.38
C ALA A 84 2.31 0.68 -0.14
N VAL A 85 3.03 -0.26 -0.73
CA VAL A 85 2.41 -1.48 -1.28
C VAL A 85 1.84 -2.35 -0.16
N TYR A 86 2.56 -2.49 0.96
CA TYR A 86 2.03 -3.22 2.12
C TYR A 86 0.75 -2.56 2.65
N ALA A 87 0.75 -1.24 2.74
CA ALA A 87 -0.43 -0.51 3.22
C ALA A 87 -1.64 -0.81 2.34
N LEU A 88 -1.46 -0.74 1.02
CA LEU A 88 -2.56 -1.01 0.09
C LEU A 88 -3.06 -2.45 0.22
N SER A 89 -2.15 -3.42 0.33
CA SER A 89 -2.56 -4.82 0.46
C SER A 89 -3.34 -5.05 1.75
N GLN A 90 -2.93 -4.44 2.85
CA GLN A 90 -3.63 -4.56 4.14
C GLN A 90 -5.02 -3.93 4.09
N MET A 91 -5.13 -2.75 3.51
CA MET A 91 -6.42 -2.07 3.37
C MET A 91 -7.38 -2.90 2.51
N ARG A 92 -6.89 -3.45 1.40
CA ARG A 92 -7.73 -4.25 0.52
C ARG A 92 -8.22 -5.52 1.21
N ARG A 93 -7.37 -6.17 2.01
CA ARG A 93 -7.77 -7.36 2.78
C ARG A 93 -8.85 -7.01 3.82
N ALA A 94 -8.65 -5.91 4.53
CA ALA A 94 -9.61 -5.48 5.54
C ALA A 94 -10.96 -5.16 4.91
N THR A 95 -10.97 -4.49 3.76
CA THR A 95 -12.20 -4.16 3.05
C THR A 95 -12.91 -5.42 2.53
N ALA A 96 -12.15 -6.37 2.00
CA ALA A 96 -12.72 -7.64 1.52
C ALA A 96 -13.34 -8.44 2.66
N ALA A 97 -12.71 -8.46 3.84
CA ALA A 97 -13.23 -9.14 5.01
C ALA A 97 -14.55 -8.54 5.49
N VAL A 98 -14.69 -7.21 5.36
CA VAL A 98 -15.91 -6.52 5.78
C VAL A 98 -17.04 -6.69 4.76
N ALA A 99 -16.69 -6.91 3.51
CA ALA A 99 -17.67 -7.00 2.42
C ALA A 99 -18.45 -8.32 2.40
N VAL A 100 -18.15 -9.24 3.28
CA VAL A 100 -18.86 -10.54 3.36
C VAL A 100 -20.18 -10.46 4.18
#